data_b04918601485b7d25405a4b055bfc88a
#
_entry.id   b04918601485b7d25405a4b055bfc88a
#
_cell.length_a   1.000
_cell.length_b   1.000
_cell.length_c   1.000
_cell.angle_alpha   90.00
_cell.angle_beta   90.00
_cell.angle_gamma   90.00
#
_symmetry.space_group_name_H-M   'P 1'
#
loop_
_entity.id
_entity.type
_entity.pdbx_description
1 polymer ?
#
loop_
_entity_poly.entity_id
_entity_poly.type
_entity_poly.pdbx_seq_one_letter_code
_entity_poly.pdbx_strand_id
1 'polypeptide(L)' 'MKPSWVIEVLDQLKAFALRDDLPVLAEQLDDTIALALVEIANRDWSK' A
#
# COMPACT_ATOMS: atom_id res chain seq x y z
N MET A 1 -10.58 -11.57 -9.92
CA MET A 1 -10.69 -10.22 -9.36
C MET A 1 -9.31 -9.67 -9.04
N LYS A 2 -9.04 -8.48 -9.48
CA LYS A 2 -7.74 -7.88 -9.26
C LYS A 2 -7.72 -7.14 -7.92
N PRO A 3 -6.67 -7.32 -7.13
CA PRO A 3 -6.58 -6.68 -5.84
C PRO A 3 -6.08 -5.23 -5.89
N SER A 4 -6.31 -4.55 -6.99
CA SER A 4 -5.81 -3.19 -7.13
C SER A 4 -6.49 -2.23 -6.16
N TRP A 5 -7.69 -2.56 -5.71
CA TRP A 5 -8.38 -1.71 -4.75
C TRP A 5 -7.61 -1.60 -3.44
N VAL A 6 -6.84 -2.65 -3.10
CA VAL A 6 -6.04 -2.62 -1.87
C VAL A 6 -5.00 -1.52 -1.96
N ILE A 7 -4.35 -1.43 -3.11
CA ILE A 7 -3.33 -0.40 -3.30
C ILE A 7 -3.94 1.00 -3.22
N GLU A 8 -5.13 1.16 -3.79
CA GLU A 8 -5.80 2.46 -3.74
C GLU A 8 -6.15 2.85 -2.31
N VAL A 9 -6.64 1.89 -1.54
CA VAL A 9 -6.98 2.14 -0.15
C VAL A 9 -5.73 2.51 0.65
N LEU A 10 -4.66 1.76 0.45
CA LEU A 10 -3.41 2.04 1.15
C LEU A 10 -2.87 3.43 0.80
N ASP A 11 -2.99 3.80 -0.47
CA ASP A 11 -2.53 5.11 -0.91
C ASP A 11 -3.34 6.22 -0.25
N GLN A 12 -4.65 6.02 -0.14
CA GLN A 12 -5.51 6.99 0.53
C GLN A 12 -5.18 7.12 2.01
N LEU A 13 -4.86 5.99 2.64
CA LEU A 13 -4.46 6.02 4.03
C LEU A 13 -3.14 6.76 4.22
N LYS A 14 -2.23 6.59 3.28
CA LYS A 14 -0.97 7.31 3.33
C LYS A 14 -1.21 8.81 3.20
N ALA A 15 -2.08 9.20 2.29
CA ALA A 15 -2.42 10.62 2.11
C ALA A 15 -3.04 11.18 3.38
N PHE A 16 -3.92 10.41 4.02
CA PHE A 16 -4.53 10.82 5.26
C PHE A 16 -3.46 11.04 6.33
N ALA A 17 -2.52 10.10 6.43
CA ALA A 17 -1.46 10.20 7.43
C ALA A 17 -0.62 11.44 7.23
N LEU A 18 -0.32 11.77 5.98
CA LEU A 18 0.44 12.97 5.68
C LEU A 18 -0.31 14.24 6.04
N ARG A 19 -1.61 14.24 5.79
CA ARG A 19 -2.43 15.42 6.10
C ARG A 19 -2.59 15.64 7.59
N ASP A 20 -2.64 14.54 8.34
CA ASP A 20 -2.87 14.63 9.77
C ASP A 20 -1.58 14.65 10.57
N ASP A 21 -0.47 14.92 9.89
CA ASP A 21 0.83 15.05 10.56
C ASP A 21 1.22 13.77 11.30
N LEU A 22 1.09 12.65 10.60
CA LEU A 22 1.48 11.35 11.12
C LEU A 22 2.60 10.77 10.25
N PRO A 23 3.79 11.36 10.33
CA PRO A 23 4.87 10.99 9.40
C PRO A 23 5.34 9.55 9.54
N VAL A 24 5.35 9.02 10.75
CA VAL A 24 5.80 7.64 10.94
C VAL A 24 4.80 6.68 10.31
N LEU A 25 3.51 6.94 10.51
CA LEU A 25 2.49 6.10 9.90
C LEU A 25 2.57 6.19 8.37
N ALA A 26 2.76 7.40 7.84
CA ALA A 26 2.86 7.57 6.40
C ALA A 26 4.03 6.77 5.85
N GLU A 27 5.15 6.78 6.54
CA GLU A 27 6.33 6.04 6.13
C GLU A 27 6.07 4.54 6.12
N GLN A 28 5.42 4.05 7.17
CA GLN A 28 5.10 2.63 7.25
C GLN A 28 4.09 2.22 6.18
N LEU A 29 3.14 3.08 5.88
CA LEU A 29 2.19 2.80 4.82
C LEU A 29 2.89 2.75 3.46
N ASP A 30 3.86 3.63 3.25
CA ASP A 30 4.62 3.60 2.01
C ASP A 30 5.34 2.26 1.84
N ASP A 31 5.96 1.78 2.91
CA ASP A 31 6.62 0.48 2.88
C ASP A 31 5.61 -0.64 2.65
N THR A 32 4.45 -0.52 3.26
CA THR A 32 3.40 -1.51 3.11
C THR A 32 2.91 -1.57 1.68
N ILE A 33 2.77 -0.42 1.04
CA ILE A 33 2.35 -0.37 -0.36
C ILE A 33 3.37 -1.10 -1.23
N ALA A 34 4.65 -0.82 -1.02
CA ALA A 34 5.69 -1.47 -1.80
C ALA A 34 5.67 -2.98 -1.59
N LEU A 35 5.53 -3.40 -0.34
CA LEU A 35 5.47 -4.82 -0.04
C LEU A 35 4.24 -5.47 -0.66
N ALA A 36 3.11 -4.81 -0.59
CA ALA A 36 1.88 -5.34 -1.17
C ALA A 36 2.02 -5.51 -2.67
N LEU A 37 2.63 -4.54 -3.33
CA LEU A 37 2.83 -4.65 -4.78
C LEU A 37 3.70 -5.84 -5.13
N VAL A 38 4.76 -6.06 -4.36
CA VAL A 38 5.66 -7.18 -4.61
C VAL A 38 4.93 -8.51 -4.39
N GLU A 39 4.19 -8.62 -3.30
CA GLU A 39 3.51 -9.88 -3.00
C GLU A 39 2.40 -10.17 -3.99
N ILE A 40 1.68 -9.15 -4.39
CA ILE A 40 0.61 -9.34 -5.37
C ILE A 40 1.20 -9.79 -6.70
N ALA A 41 2.31 -9.18 -7.10
CA ALA A 41 2.97 -9.56 -8.35
C ALA A 41 3.48 -11.00 -8.27
N ASN A 42 4.07 -11.38 -7.15
CA ASN A 42 4.56 -12.74 -6.98
C ASN A 42 3.44 -13.75 -7.01
N ARG A 43 2.33 -13.39 -6.39
CA ARG A 43 1.19 -14.30 -6.33
C ARG A 43 0.62 -14.54 -7.72
N ASP A 44 0.51 -13.48 -8.50
CA ASP A 44 0.01 -13.59 -9.87
C ASP A 44 0.98 -14.39 -10.73
N TRP A 45 2.24 -14.29 -10.44
CA TRP A 45 3.29 -14.87 -11.25
C TRP A 45 3.50 -16.35 -10.96
N SER A 46 3.50 -16.71 -9.70
CA SER A 46 3.78 -18.09 -9.33
C SER A 46 2.48 -18.88 -9.29
N LYS A 47 2.33 -19.71 -10.26
CA LYS A 47 1.13 -20.53 -10.38
C LYS A 47 1.35 -21.90 -9.83
#